data_7c06bab41c8754ec8468f4562f7abfcb
#
_entry.id   7c06bab41c8754ec8468f4562f7abfcb
#
_cell.length_a   1.000
_cell.length_b   1.000
_cell.length_c   1.000
_cell.angle_alpha   90.00
_cell.angle_beta   90.00
_cell.angle_gamma   90.00
#
_symmetry.space_group_name_H-M   'P 1'
#
loop_
_entity.id
_entity.type
_entity.pdbx_description
1 polymer ?
#
loop_
_entity_poly.entity_id
_entity_poly.type
_entity_poly.pdbx_seq_one_letter_code
_entity_poly.pdbx_strand_id
1 'polypeptide(L)'
;MDQREIYDVVVIGGGPAGATAAHELALKGRSVLLLDRAGRIKPCGGAIPPRLIKDYAIPDSLLVARATSARMVSPKTANVDIPIEGGFVGMVDRDQFDEWLRERAASAGAHRRIGSFERLEHGADGINTIHFKAREDHRRGEGTPDSVRA
;
A
#
# COMPACT_ATOMS: atom_id res chain seq x y z
N MET A 1 -7.79 26.02 -20.97
CA MET A 1 -8.04 24.59 -21.19
C MET A 1 -7.23 23.84 -20.15
N ASP A 2 -7.91 23.34 -19.15
CA ASP A 2 -7.31 22.57 -18.05
C ASP A 2 -6.84 21.22 -18.62
N GLN A 3 -5.56 21.10 -18.95
CA GLN A 3 -4.93 19.82 -19.33
C GLN A 3 -4.80 19.01 -18.04
N ARG A 4 -5.90 18.42 -17.60
CA ARG A 4 -5.83 17.42 -16.54
C ARG A 4 -4.95 16.29 -17.03
N GLU A 5 -3.89 16.06 -16.31
CA GLU A 5 -2.94 14.98 -16.58
C GLU A 5 -3.71 13.65 -16.69
N ILE A 6 -3.52 12.94 -17.79
CA ILE A 6 -4.11 11.60 -18.00
C ILE A 6 -3.06 10.59 -17.58
N TYR A 7 -3.41 9.75 -16.61
CA TYR A 7 -2.55 8.67 -16.15
C TYR A 7 -2.81 7.39 -16.95
N ASP A 8 -1.77 6.56 -17.14
CA ASP A 8 -1.97 5.20 -17.63
C ASP A 8 -2.75 4.36 -16.62
N VAL A 9 -2.52 4.59 -15.33
CA VAL A 9 -3.13 3.83 -14.25
C VAL A 9 -3.37 4.70 -13.02
N VAL A 10 -4.55 4.58 -12.43
CA VAL A 10 -4.84 5.10 -11.07
C VAL A 10 -5.02 3.93 -10.12
N VAL A 11 -4.15 3.82 -9.14
CA VAL A 11 -4.20 2.82 -8.07
C VAL A 11 -4.93 3.41 -6.87
N ILE A 12 -6.04 2.81 -6.47
CA ILE A 12 -6.87 3.25 -5.35
C ILE A 12 -6.58 2.38 -4.14
N GLY A 13 -5.96 2.98 -3.13
CA GLY A 13 -5.54 2.34 -1.90
C GLY A 13 -4.04 2.09 -1.83
N GLY A 14 -3.34 2.77 -0.93
CA GLY A 14 -1.90 2.72 -0.72
C GLY A 14 -1.46 1.74 0.38
N GLY A 15 -2.20 0.67 0.61
CA GLY A 15 -1.72 -0.46 1.42
C GLY A 15 -0.69 -1.30 0.66
N PRO A 16 -0.16 -2.40 1.23
CA PRO A 16 0.93 -3.17 0.64
C PRO A 16 0.71 -3.58 -0.82
N ALA A 17 -0.50 -4.03 -1.15
CA ALA A 17 -0.81 -4.45 -2.52
C ALA A 17 -0.82 -3.27 -3.51
N GLY A 18 -1.52 -2.18 -3.16
CA GLY A 18 -1.62 -1.01 -4.06
C GLY A 18 -0.30 -0.26 -4.19
N ALA A 19 0.43 -0.06 -3.10
CA ALA A 19 1.74 0.59 -3.15
C ALA A 19 2.75 -0.24 -3.96
N THR A 20 2.72 -1.58 -3.84
CA THR A 20 3.57 -2.46 -4.66
C THR A 20 3.17 -2.41 -6.13
N ALA A 21 1.86 -2.46 -6.44
CA ALA A 21 1.39 -2.34 -7.83
C ALA A 21 1.81 -1.01 -8.46
N ALA A 22 1.65 0.11 -7.73
CA ALA A 22 2.08 1.42 -8.19
C ALA A 22 3.59 1.48 -8.45
N HIS A 23 4.41 0.90 -7.55
CA HIS A 23 5.85 0.79 -7.72
C HIS A 23 6.23 0.02 -8.98
N GLU A 24 5.69 -1.18 -9.15
CA GLU A 24 6.01 -2.05 -10.29
C GLU A 24 5.59 -1.45 -11.64
N LEU A 25 4.45 -0.76 -11.69
CA LEU A 25 3.97 -0.08 -12.88
C LEU A 25 4.85 1.14 -13.22
N ALA A 26 5.24 1.92 -12.21
CA ALA A 26 6.13 3.07 -12.40
C ALA A 26 7.51 2.62 -12.92
N LEU A 27 8.08 1.54 -12.38
CA LEU A 27 9.33 0.96 -12.90
C LEU A 27 9.23 0.51 -14.37
N LYS A 28 8.03 0.19 -14.84
CA LYS A 28 7.77 -0.13 -16.25
C LYS A 28 7.50 1.10 -17.12
N GLY A 29 7.74 2.29 -16.59
CA GLY A 29 7.59 3.55 -17.31
C GLY A 29 6.12 3.99 -17.50
N ARG A 30 5.19 3.45 -16.71
CA ARG A 30 3.80 3.91 -16.74
C ARG A 30 3.63 5.17 -15.90
N SER A 31 2.79 6.10 -16.37
CA SER A 31 2.33 7.22 -15.57
C SER A 31 1.29 6.71 -14.57
N VAL A 32 1.63 6.73 -13.29
CA VAL A 32 0.83 6.12 -12.22
C VAL A 32 0.45 7.15 -11.17
N LEU A 33 -0.84 7.22 -10.85
CA LEU A 33 -1.32 7.91 -9.66
C LEU A 33 -1.64 6.89 -8.57
N LEU A 34 -1.05 7.05 -7.39
CA LEU A 34 -1.39 6.31 -6.17
C LEU A 34 -2.27 7.21 -5.29
N LEU A 35 -3.56 6.91 -5.24
CA LEU A 35 -4.54 7.60 -4.41
C LEU A 35 -4.80 6.83 -3.12
N ASP A 36 -4.48 7.41 -1.99
CA ASP A 36 -4.74 6.81 -0.67
C ASP A 36 -5.31 7.86 0.28
N ARG A 37 -6.21 7.46 1.17
CA ARG A 37 -6.80 8.40 2.12
C ARG A 37 -5.93 8.72 3.33
N ALA A 38 -4.76 8.11 3.47
CA ALA A 38 -3.79 8.29 4.55
C ALA A 38 -4.34 8.10 5.99
N GLY A 39 -3.46 7.94 6.96
CA GLY A 39 -3.81 7.94 8.39
C GLY A 39 -4.66 6.77 8.87
N ARG A 40 -5.02 5.80 8.03
CA ARG A 40 -5.71 4.59 8.44
C ARG A 40 -4.79 3.38 8.38
N ILE A 41 -4.40 2.91 9.53
CA ILE A 41 -3.70 1.63 9.68
C ILE A 41 -4.73 0.51 9.67
N LYS A 42 -4.56 -0.45 8.78
CA LYS A 42 -5.39 -1.66 8.78
C LYS A 42 -4.96 -2.54 9.94
N PRO A 43 -5.86 -2.97 10.82
CA PRO A 43 -5.53 -3.92 11.88
C PRO A 43 -4.94 -5.20 11.28
N CYS A 44 -3.69 -5.49 11.63
CA CYS A 44 -2.94 -6.64 11.13
C CYS A 44 -1.77 -6.91 12.08
N GLY A 45 -1.44 -8.18 12.30
CA GLY A 45 -0.28 -8.57 13.11
C GLY A 45 1.07 -8.22 12.49
N GLY A 46 1.10 -7.74 11.24
CA GLY A 46 2.34 -7.32 10.58
C GLY A 46 3.31 -8.45 10.22
N ALA A 47 2.86 -9.71 10.23
CA ALA A 47 3.72 -10.84 9.92
C ALA A 47 4.03 -10.91 8.43
N ILE A 48 5.31 -10.94 8.08
CA ILE A 48 5.81 -11.08 6.71
C ILE A 48 6.79 -12.25 6.60
N PRO A 49 6.64 -13.14 5.58
CA PRO A 49 7.48 -14.30 5.44
C PRO A 49 8.91 -13.94 5.00
N PRO A 50 9.90 -14.80 5.27
CA PRO A 50 11.31 -14.56 4.89
C PRO A 50 11.50 -14.29 3.40
N ARG A 51 10.75 -14.96 2.55
CA ARG A 51 10.79 -14.79 1.10
C ARG A 51 10.42 -13.38 0.69
N LEU A 52 9.38 -12.80 1.30
CA LEU A 52 8.94 -11.44 1.01
C LEU A 52 10.03 -10.42 1.36
N ILE A 53 10.69 -10.60 2.51
CA ILE A 53 11.79 -9.74 2.96
C ILE A 53 12.90 -9.72 1.92
N LYS A 54 13.27 -10.90 1.41
CA LYS A 54 14.32 -11.07 0.40
C LYS A 54 13.90 -10.52 -0.96
N ASP A 55 12.75 -10.94 -1.49
CA ASP A 55 12.31 -10.63 -2.86
C ASP A 55 12.04 -9.14 -3.05
N TYR A 56 11.60 -8.45 -2.00
CA TYR A 56 11.32 -7.01 -2.03
C TYR A 56 12.38 -6.15 -1.36
N ALA A 57 13.50 -6.74 -0.94
CA ALA A 57 14.60 -6.04 -0.26
C ALA A 57 14.11 -5.16 0.91
N ILE A 58 13.23 -5.72 1.75
CA ILE A 58 12.67 -5.01 2.90
C ILE A 58 13.79 -4.78 3.92
N PRO A 59 14.10 -3.53 4.30
CA PRO A 59 15.19 -3.25 5.20
C PRO A 59 14.92 -3.76 6.62
N ASP A 60 15.96 -4.24 7.27
CA ASP A 60 15.90 -4.76 8.64
C ASP A 60 15.38 -3.72 9.66
N SER A 61 15.57 -2.43 9.38
CA SER A 61 15.07 -1.33 10.22
C SER A 61 13.55 -1.26 10.33
N LEU A 62 12.82 -1.89 9.42
CA LEU A 62 11.36 -2.00 9.47
C LEU A 62 10.88 -3.22 10.27
N LEU A 63 11.77 -4.11 10.65
CA LEU A 63 11.43 -5.30 11.42
C LEU A 63 11.45 -4.99 12.92
N VAL A 64 10.28 -4.94 13.53
CA VAL A 64 10.13 -4.70 14.99
C VAL A 64 10.34 -5.97 15.82
N ALA A 65 10.18 -7.15 15.20
CA ALA A 65 10.48 -8.44 15.82
C ALA A 65 10.74 -9.53 14.76
N ARG A 66 11.36 -10.62 15.20
CA ARG A 66 11.60 -11.82 14.39
C ARG A 66 11.13 -13.05 15.15
N ALA A 67 10.16 -13.77 14.57
CA ALA A 67 9.65 -15.02 15.14
C ALA A 67 10.33 -16.19 14.45
N THR A 68 10.97 -17.06 15.23
CA THR A 68 11.67 -18.28 14.76
C THR A 68 10.86 -19.54 14.97
N SER A 69 9.75 -19.45 15.69
CA SER A 69 8.81 -20.55 15.90
C SER A 69 7.39 -20.04 16.07
N ALA A 70 6.42 -20.91 15.79
CA ALA A 70 5.01 -20.67 16.07
C ALA A 70 4.49 -21.72 17.05
N ARG A 71 3.79 -21.28 18.10
CA ARG A 71 3.11 -22.19 19.04
C ARG A 71 1.64 -22.35 18.65
N MET A 72 1.27 -23.56 18.30
CA MET A 72 -0.12 -23.94 18.06
C MET A 72 -0.73 -24.49 19.35
N VAL A 73 -1.85 -23.90 19.76
CA VAL A 73 -2.56 -24.32 20.99
C VAL A 73 -3.95 -24.80 20.61
N SER A 74 -4.28 -26.03 21.00
CA SER A 74 -5.61 -26.59 20.77
C SER A 74 -6.62 -26.06 21.81
N PRO A 75 -7.93 -26.15 21.54
CA PRO A 75 -8.96 -25.82 22.53
C PRO A 75 -8.88 -26.59 23.84
N LYS A 76 -8.23 -27.77 23.84
CA LYS A 76 -7.98 -28.63 25.01
C LYS A 76 -6.61 -28.39 25.65
N THR A 77 -5.99 -27.23 25.41
CA THR A 77 -4.69 -26.81 25.97
C THR A 77 -3.46 -27.62 25.56
N ALA A 78 -3.60 -28.66 24.72
CA ALA A 78 -2.46 -29.30 24.11
C ALA A 78 -1.76 -28.32 23.15
N ASN A 79 -0.42 -28.29 23.17
CA ASN A 79 0.33 -27.36 22.32
C ASN A 79 1.49 -28.06 21.63
N VAL A 80 1.91 -27.47 20.53
CA VAL A 80 3.11 -27.89 19.78
C VAL A 80 3.83 -26.65 19.27
N ASP A 81 5.14 -26.64 19.39
CA ASP A 81 6.00 -25.60 18.83
C ASP A 81 6.48 -26.06 17.46
N ILE A 82 6.23 -25.25 16.45
CA ILE A 82 6.62 -25.49 15.06
C ILE A 82 7.76 -24.54 14.73
N PRO A 83 9.00 -25.03 14.55
CA PRO A 83 10.10 -24.18 14.12
C PRO A 83 9.88 -23.65 12.71
N ILE A 84 10.31 -22.42 12.44
CA ILE A 84 10.30 -21.83 11.10
C ILE A 84 11.63 -22.18 10.45
N GLU A 85 11.61 -23.17 9.59
CA GLU A 85 12.81 -23.66 8.90
C GLU A 85 13.29 -22.60 7.87
N GLY A 86 14.61 -22.43 7.81
CA GLY A 86 15.27 -21.58 6.82
C GLY A 86 15.16 -20.08 7.06
N GLY A 87 14.77 -19.64 8.26
CA GLY A 87 14.73 -18.22 8.55
C GLY A 87 13.83 -17.85 9.73
N PHE A 88 13.14 -16.74 9.58
CA PHE A 88 12.21 -16.19 10.58
C PHE A 88 11.05 -15.50 9.88
N VAL A 89 9.92 -15.39 10.54
CA VAL A 89 8.85 -14.48 10.13
C VAL A 89 9.17 -13.10 10.71
N GLY A 90 9.30 -12.10 9.85
CA GLY A 90 9.47 -10.72 10.27
C GLY A 90 8.16 -10.13 10.73
N MET A 91 8.21 -9.31 11.77
CA MET A 91 7.06 -8.52 12.21
C MET A 91 7.33 -7.06 11.88
N VAL A 92 6.37 -6.38 11.25
CA VAL A 92 6.46 -4.98 10.89
C VAL A 92 5.38 -4.16 11.57
N ASP A 93 5.69 -2.91 11.87
CA ASP A 93 4.70 -1.93 12.23
C ASP A 93 4.06 -1.37 10.95
N ARG A 94 2.75 -1.55 10.80
CA ARG A 94 2.03 -1.30 9.54
C ARG A 94 1.98 0.17 9.15
N ASP A 95 2.05 1.11 10.10
CA ASP A 95 2.09 2.53 9.76
C ASP A 95 3.43 2.90 9.10
N GLN A 96 4.54 2.41 9.62
CA GLN A 96 5.88 2.63 9.05
C GLN A 96 6.08 1.81 7.77
N PHE A 97 5.65 0.56 7.77
CA PHE A 97 5.81 -0.33 6.63
C PHE A 97 4.99 0.11 5.41
N ASP A 98 3.71 0.45 5.62
CA ASP A 98 2.85 0.90 4.53
C ASP A 98 3.33 2.26 3.98
N GLU A 99 3.85 3.15 4.82
CA GLU A 99 4.42 4.42 4.37
C GLU A 99 5.70 4.21 3.57
N TRP A 100 6.60 3.35 4.02
CA TRP A 100 7.79 2.99 3.28
C TRP A 100 7.47 2.43 1.88
N LEU A 101 6.43 1.59 1.75
CA LEU A 101 5.99 1.10 0.45
C LEU A 101 5.46 2.21 -0.46
N ARG A 102 4.73 3.19 0.09
CA ARG A 102 4.24 4.36 -0.66
C ARG A 102 5.38 5.27 -1.10
N GLU A 103 6.36 5.50 -0.24
CA GLU A 103 7.57 6.26 -0.59
C GLU A 103 8.40 5.55 -1.65
N ARG A 104 8.51 4.24 -1.58
CA ARG A 104 9.17 3.42 -2.60
C ARG A 104 8.47 3.56 -3.96
N ALA A 105 7.13 3.56 -3.99
CA ALA A 105 6.38 3.80 -5.22
C ALA A 105 6.62 5.20 -5.78
N ALA A 106 6.62 6.23 -4.93
CA ALA A 106 6.92 7.61 -5.33
C ALA A 106 8.34 7.76 -5.87
N SER A 107 9.32 7.12 -5.24
CA SER A 107 10.72 7.12 -5.68
C SER A 107 10.91 6.44 -7.04
N ALA A 108 10.02 5.52 -7.41
CA ALA A 108 9.99 4.90 -8.74
C ALA A 108 9.26 5.75 -9.79
N GLY A 109 8.66 6.88 -9.41
CA GLY A 109 7.98 7.82 -10.30
C GLY A 109 6.45 7.81 -10.20
N ALA A 110 5.84 7.07 -9.28
CA ALA A 110 4.41 7.15 -9.06
C ALA A 110 4.05 8.47 -8.37
N HIS A 111 3.04 9.17 -8.88
CA HIS A 111 2.50 10.35 -8.22
C HIS A 111 1.63 9.93 -7.04
N ARG A 112 1.80 10.57 -5.89
CA ARG A 112 0.98 10.31 -4.69
C ARG A 112 -0.01 11.43 -4.48
N ARG A 113 -1.27 11.05 -4.22
CA ARG A 113 -2.30 11.99 -3.73
C ARG A 113 -3.03 11.44 -2.52
N ILE A 114 -3.29 12.31 -1.58
CA ILE A 114 -4.09 12.00 -0.40
C ILE A 114 -5.54 12.33 -0.71
N GLY A 115 -6.41 11.32 -0.64
CA GLY A 115 -7.82 11.52 -0.91
C GLY A 115 -8.64 10.26 -0.73
N SER A 116 -9.94 10.44 -0.59
CA SER A 116 -10.91 9.36 -0.48
C SER A 116 -11.64 9.17 -1.81
N PHE A 117 -11.46 8.02 -2.44
CA PHE A 117 -12.20 7.66 -3.65
C PHE A 117 -13.72 7.73 -3.39
N GLU A 118 -14.45 8.28 -4.34
CA GLU A 118 -15.91 8.39 -4.30
C GLU A 118 -16.58 7.55 -5.38
N ARG A 119 -16.22 7.80 -6.64
CA ARG A 119 -16.83 7.10 -7.77
C ARG A 119 -15.94 7.10 -9.01
N LEU A 120 -16.21 6.14 -9.89
CA LEU A 120 -15.65 6.03 -11.24
C LEU A 120 -16.74 6.42 -12.24
N GLU A 121 -16.37 7.18 -13.25
CA GLU A 121 -17.20 7.54 -14.38
C GLU A 121 -16.52 7.12 -15.69
N HIS A 122 -17.24 6.36 -16.49
CA HIS A 122 -16.74 5.94 -17.79
C HIS A 122 -17.00 7.02 -18.84
N GLY A 123 -15.94 7.57 -19.40
CA GLY A 123 -16.05 8.56 -20.48
C GLY A 123 -16.44 7.94 -21.81
N ALA A 124 -17.22 8.67 -22.62
CA ALA A 124 -17.57 8.24 -23.97
C ALA A 124 -16.34 8.15 -24.91
N ASP A 125 -15.25 8.79 -24.55
CA ASP A 125 -13.95 8.76 -25.22
C ASP A 125 -13.06 7.55 -24.82
N GLY A 126 -13.59 6.65 -23.98
CA GLY A 126 -12.89 5.48 -23.45
C GLY A 126 -11.94 5.79 -22.27
N ILE A 127 -11.87 7.04 -21.83
CA ILE A 127 -11.05 7.46 -20.70
C ILE A 127 -11.93 7.57 -19.46
N ASN A 128 -11.51 6.97 -18.37
CA ASN A 128 -12.25 7.01 -17.12
C ASN A 128 -11.95 8.28 -16.34
N THR A 129 -12.91 8.77 -15.59
CA THR A 129 -12.72 9.83 -14.61
C THR A 129 -12.91 9.29 -13.21
N ILE A 130 -11.89 9.45 -12.38
CA ILE A 130 -11.87 9.05 -10.98
C ILE A 130 -12.16 10.27 -10.13
N HIS A 131 -13.29 10.26 -9.43
CA HIS A 131 -13.69 11.32 -8.50
C HIS A 131 -13.29 10.96 -7.08
N PHE A 132 -12.75 11.92 -6.34
CA PHE A 132 -12.31 11.72 -4.97
C PHE A 132 -12.39 13.04 -4.16
N LYS A 133 -12.38 12.91 -2.85
CA LYS A 133 -12.18 14.06 -1.94
C LYS A 133 -10.71 14.18 -1.62
N ALA A 134 -10.05 15.17 -2.22
CA ALA A 134 -8.65 15.49 -1.97
C ALA A 134 -8.44 16.05 -0.56
N ARG A 135 -7.31 15.75 0.07
CA ARG A 135 -6.87 16.30 1.34
C ARG A 135 -5.42 16.77 1.22
N GLU A 136 -5.10 17.85 1.92
CA GLU A 136 -3.74 18.39 1.92
C GLU A 136 -2.84 17.70 2.94
N ASP A 137 -3.43 17.09 3.99
CA ASP A 137 -2.69 16.42 5.04
C ASP A 137 -3.44 15.20 5.61
N HIS A 138 -2.78 14.51 6.58
CA HIS A 138 -3.31 13.34 7.27
C HIS A 138 -4.41 13.66 8.30
N ARG A 139 -4.79 14.93 8.50
CA ARG A 139 -5.75 15.34 9.51
C ARG A 139 -7.17 14.97 9.09
N ARG A 140 -8.02 14.68 10.08
CA ARG A 140 -9.44 14.48 9.86
C ARG A 140 -10.08 15.82 9.52
N GLY A 141 -10.52 15.98 8.28
CA GLY A 141 -11.23 17.17 7.78
C GLY A 141 -12.07 16.80 6.56
N GLU A 142 -12.98 17.67 6.18
CA GLU A 142 -13.70 17.56 4.91
C GLU A 142 -12.70 17.82 3.79
N GLY A 143 -12.53 16.82 2.89
CA GLY A 143 -11.72 17.01 1.69
C GLY A 143 -12.44 17.82 0.63
N THR A 144 -11.70 18.50 -0.24
CA THR A 144 -12.25 19.19 -1.40
C THR A 144 -12.50 18.22 -2.56
N PRO A 145 -13.63 18.34 -3.28
CA PRO A 145 -13.88 17.53 -4.48
C PRO A 145 -12.79 17.74 -5.53
N ASP A 146 -12.30 16.65 -6.10
CA ASP A 146 -11.30 16.65 -7.16
C ASP A 146 -11.49 15.44 -8.09
N SER A 147 -10.82 15.43 -9.24
CA SER A 147 -10.89 14.30 -10.16
C SER A 147 -9.63 14.20 -11.01
N VAL A 148 -9.31 12.97 -11.43
CA VAL A 148 -8.24 12.67 -12.40
C VAL A 148 -8.76 11.74 -13.48
N ARG A 149 -8.05 11.69 -14.60
CA ARG A 149 -8.41 10.83 -15.75
C ARG A 149 -7.39 9.72 -15.95
N ALA A 150 -7.86 8.52 -16.33
CA ALA A 150 -7.03 7.37 -16.67
C ALA A 150 -7.71 6.44 -17.69
#